data_7b31d6014dd39639600ca651930b6202
#
_entry.id   7b31d6014dd39639600ca651930b6202
#
_cell.length_a   1.000
_cell.length_b   1.000
_cell.length_c   1.000
_cell.angle_alpha   90.00
_cell.angle_beta   90.00
_cell.angle_gamma   90.00
#
_symmetry.space_group_name_H-M   'P 1'
#
loop_
_entity.id
_entity.type
_entity.pdbx_description
1 polymer ?
#
loop_
_entity_poly.entity_id
_entity_poly.type
_entity_poly.pdbx_seq_one_letter_code
_entity_poly.pdbx_strand_id
1 'polypeptide(L)'
;SLIEILGWNSEERFYAFSNGIYANGRFYPTDDLGVVTVGRKSYYLPAFSAIHKDNEHGYSFERTYRCDPQGATTLRDFFAQIVKVYGTGGMVCIAWALAAIFRDIIFGRFKYFPMLNLFGRKGSGKTELARAISSMFFVLPSTPCSCANTSIPVIGYNLSHARNSIFILDEFTNDLMPQRIDIFKGLWGGTARSKMEDGIPITIPVTSGV
;
A
#
# COMPACT_ATOMS: atom_id res chain seq x y z
N SER A 1 9.86 12.64 15.66
CA SER A 1 8.78 12.95 14.70
C SER A 1 7.79 11.80 14.61
N LEU A 2 6.49 12.09 14.50
CA LEU A 2 5.46 11.09 14.20
C LEU A 2 5.49 10.75 12.71
N ILE A 3 5.41 9.46 12.38
CA ILE A 3 5.20 8.96 11.02
C ILE A 3 3.74 8.55 10.87
N GLU A 4 2.97 9.39 10.19
CA GLU A 4 1.54 9.15 9.93
C GLU A 4 1.31 8.33 8.66
N ILE A 5 2.20 8.47 7.68
CA ILE A 5 2.09 7.82 6.38
C ILE A 5 3.27 6.86 6.23
N LEU A 6 2.95 5.59 6.02
CA LEU A 6 3.93 4.53 5.78
C LEU A 6 4.48 4.58 4.34
N GLY A 7 5.46 3.72 4.05
CA GLY A 7 6.11 3.65 2.75
C GLY A 7 7.20 4.69 2.57
N TRP A 8 7.38 5.18 1.35
CA TRP A 8 8.49 6.06 1.00
C TRP A 8 8.35 7.47 1.58
N ASN A 9 9.32 7.89 2.36
CA ASN A 9 9.51 9.25 2.83
C ASN A 9 10.63 9.92 2.02
N SER A 10 10.27 10.83 1.11
CA SER A 10 11.22 11.48 0.20
C SER A 10 12.10 12.51 0.89
N GLU A 11 11.64 13.13 1.98
CA GLU A 11 12.40 14.15 2.72
C GLU A 11 13.53 13.51 3.53
N GLU A 12 13.20 12.43 4.24
CA GLU A 12 14.15 11.72 5.10
C GLU A 12 14.87 10.56 4.38
N ARG A 13 14.44 10.23 3.14
CA ARG A 13 15.04 9.21 2.27
C ARG A 13 15.08 7.81 2.89
N PHE A 14 13.97 7.39 3.46
CA PHE A 14 13.79 6.06 4.00
C PHE A 14 12.42 5.47 3.61
N TYR A 15 12.25 4.18 3.86
CA TYR A 15 11.00 3.47 3.69
C TYR A 15 10.46 3.03 5.06
N ALA A 16 9.29 3.56 5.46
CA ALA A 16 8.68 3.28 6.75
C ALA A 16 7.71 2.10 6.66
N PHE A 17 7.87 1.13 7.54
CA PHE A 17 6.93 0.06 7.84
C PHE A 17 6.37 0.27 9.24
N SER A 18 5.26 -0.36 9.57
CA SER A 18 4.68 -0.23 10.91
C SER A 18 5.57 -0.75 12.04
N ASN A 19 6.48 -1.66 11.73
CA ASN A 19 7.40 -2.28 12.68
C ASN A 19 8.84 -1.77 12.57
N GLY A 20 9.10 -0.72 11.78
CA GLY A 20 10.44 -0.16 11.66
C GLY A 20 10.68 0.64 10.39
N ILE A 21 11.90 1.08 10.21
CA ILE A 21 12.34 1.90 9.08
C ILE A 21 13.46 1.18 8.32
N TYR A 22 13.35 1.10 7.00
CA TYR A 22 14.42 0.67 6.12
C TYR A 22 15.14 1.91 5.54
N ALA A 23 16.39 2.07 5.92
CA ALA A 23 17.23 3.19 5.50
C ALA A 23 18.68 2.73 5.30
N ASN A 24 19.36 3.30 4.32
CA ASN A 24 20.80 3.05 4.07
C ASN A 24 21.14 1.54 3.95
N GLY A 25 20.26 0.76 3.31
CA GLY A 25 20.46 -0.68 3.11
C GLY A 25 20.23 -1.52 4.37
N ARG A 26 19.67 -0.95 5.44
CA ARG A 26 19.46 -1.64 6.72
C ARG A 26 18.05 -1.39 7.26
N PHE A 27 17.49 -2.40 7.92
CA PHE A 27 16.25 -2.29 8.67
C PHE A 27 16.53 -1.93 10.14
N TYR A 28 15.83 -0.92 10.64
CA TYR A 28 15.85 -0.45 12.02
C TYR A 28 14.49 -0.75 12.64
N PRO A 29 14.36 -1.75 13.53
CA PRO A 29 13.10 -2.08 14.17
C PRO A 29 12.69 -1.01 15.19
N THR A 30 11.38 -0.92 15.45
CA THR A 30 10.87 -0.15 16.60
C THR A 30 11.20 -0.82 17.92
N ASP A 31 11.28 -0.03 18.96
CA ASP A 31 11.21 -0.52 20.36
C ASP A 31 9.74 -0.79 20.78
N ASP A 32 9.54 -1.23 22.02
CA ASP A 32 8.21 -1.53 22.58
C ASP A 32 7.28 -0.31 22.67
N LEU A 33 7.84 0.89 22.67
CA LEU A 33 7.07 2.13 22.65
C LEU A 33 6.76 2.61 21.24
N GLY A 34 7.18 1.88 20.20
CA GLY A 34 6.99 2.25 18.80
C GLY A 34 8.00 3.29 18.31
N VAL A 35 9.10 3.51 19.03
CA VAL A 35 10.14 4.44 18.63
C VAL A 35 11.25 3.73 17.87
N VAL A 36 11.70 4.34 16.78
CA VAL A 36 12.84 3.88 15.98
C VAL A 36 13.83 5.04 15.81
N THR A 37 15.13 4.76 15.98
CA THR A 37 16.17 5.76 15.79
C THR A 37 17.02 5.43 14.57
N VAL A 38 17.09 6.39 13.64
CA VAL A 38 17.93 6.32 12.44
C VAL A 38 18.93 7.48 12.46
N GLY A 39 20.19 7.16 12.64
CA GLY A 39 21.23 8.18 12.82
C GLY A 39 21.02 8.98 14.13
N ARG A 40 20.77 10.28 14.01
CA ARG A 40 20.52 11.19 15.14
C ARG A 40 19.05 11.54 15.34
N LYS A 41 18.15 11.00 14.52
CA LYS A 41 16.72 11.32 14.54
C LYS A 41 15.92 10.13 15.06
N SER A 42 14.92 10.41 15.90
CA SER A 42 13.97 9.40 16.38
C SER A 42 12.59 9.67 15.79
N TYR A 43 11.94 8.58 15.39
CA TYR A 43 10.63 8.56 14.76
C TYR A 43 9.70 7.68 15.57
N TYR A 44 8.43 8.03 15.60
CA TYR A 44 7.38 7.28 16.29
C TYR A 44 6.44 6.63 15.27
N LEU A 45 6.28 5.31 15.38
CA LEU A 45 5.42 4.46 14.59
C LEU A 45 4.37 3.83 15.53
N PRO A 46 3.14 4.35 15.59
CA PRO A 46 2.20 4.02 16.66
C PRO A 46 1.61 2.62 16.59
N ALA A 47 1.59 1.98 15.42
CA ALA A 47 0.82 0.77 15.15
C ALA A 47 1.12 -0.41 16.09
N PHE A 48 2.36 -0.56 16.53
CA PHE A 48 2.80 -1.62 17.46
C PHE A 48 3.27 -1.08 18.81
N SER A 49 3.06 0.20 19.08
CA SER A 49 3.38 0.78 20.38
C SER A 49 2.56 0.13 21.49
N ALA A 50 3.19 -0.13 22.63
CA ALA A 50 2.52 -0.62 23.84
C ALA A 50 1.38 0.29 24.31
N ILE A 51 1.46 1.60 24.00
CA ILE A 51 0.40 2.58 24.32
C ILE A 51 -0.91 2.28 23.58
N HIS A 52 -0.83 1.68 22.38
CA HIS A 52 -2.00 1.36 21.53
C HIS A 52 -2.32 -0.13 21.49
N LYS A 53 -1.78 -0.93 22.42
CA LYS A 53 -1.96 -2.38 22.44
C LYS A 53 -3.43 -2.80 22.58
N ASP A 54 -4.19 -2.08 23.37
CA ASP A 54 -5.61 -2.37 23.66
C ASP A 54 -6.56 -1.83 22.58
N ASN A 55 -6.06 -1.05 21.63
CA ASN A 55 -6.84 -0.56 20.49
C ASN A 55 -6.78 -1.58 19.33
N GLU A 56 -7.57 -2.64 19.41
CA GLU A 56 -7.58 -3.71 18.39
C GLU A 56 -7.97 -3.21 16.99
N HIS A 57 -8.85 -2.20 16.91
CA HIS A 57 -9.35 -1.66 15.65
C HIS A 57 -8.53 -0.49 15.12
N GLY A 58 -7.78 0.18 15.99
CA GLY A 58 -6.85 1.22 15.58
C GLY A 58 -5.65 0.62 14.85
N TYR A 59 -5.21 1.29 13.80
CA TYR A 59 -4.05 0.89 13.01
C TYR A 59 -4.17 -0.49 12.34
N SER A 60 -5.40 -0.96 12.05
CA SER A 60 -5.63 -2.29 11.45
C SER A 60 -4.95 -2.43 10.08
N PHE A 61 -4.97 -1.37 9.26
CA PHE A 61 -4.28 -1.31 7.98
C PHE A 61 -2.76 -1.28 8.18
N GLU A 62 -2.28 -0.38 9.03
CA GLU A 62 -0.85 -0.18 9.29
C GLU A 62 -0.21 -1.44 9.85
N ARG A 63 -0.89 -2.18 10.74
CA ARG A 63 -0.38 -3.43 11.31
C ARG A 63 -0.12 -4.53 10.28
N THR A 64 -0.78 -4.48 9.12
CA THR A 64 -0.49 -5.40 8.02
C THR A 64 0.72 -4.99 7.19
N TYR A 65 1.11 -3.71 7.24
CA TYR A 65 2.21 -3.12 6.47
C TYR A 65 3.54 -3.27 7.22
N ARG A 66 4.11 -4.47 7.15
CA ARG A 66 5.30 -4.87 7.94
C ARG A 66 6.43 -5.34 7.04
N CYS A 67 7.65 -5.10 7.47
CA CYS A 67 8.85 -5.70 6.92
C CYS A 67 9.27 -6.92 7.75
N ASP A 68 9.54 -8.04 7.08
CA ASP A 68 10.25 -9.18 7.67
C ASP A 68 11.68 -9.22 7.11
N PRO A 69 12.66 -8.69 7.84
CA PRO A 69 14.05 -8.62 7.37
C PRO A 69 14.73 -10.00 7.34
N GLN A 70 14.12 -11.02 7.95
CA GLN A 70 14.64 -12.39 7.99
C GLN A 70 13.92 -13.33 7.03
N GLY A 71 13.11 -12.78 6.13
CA GLY A 71 12.40 -13.55 5.12
C GLY A 71 13.32 -14.47 4.33
N ALA A 72 12.96 -15.77 4.27
CA ALA A 72 13.80 -16.81 3.69
C ALA A 72 13.85 -16.78 2.14
N THR A 73 12.97 -16.04 1.50
CA THR A 73 12.80 -16.03 0.04
C THR A 73 13.42 -14.78 -0.58
N THR A 74 14.29 -14.97 -1.57
CA THR A 74 14.81 -13.82 -2.34
C THR A 74 13.76 -13.30 -3.31
N LEU A 75 13.83 -12.01 -3.68
CA LEU A 75 12.96 -11.44 -4.73
C LEU A 75 13.08 -12.19 -6.05
N ARG A 76 14.26 -12.67 -6.38
CA ARG A 76 14.50 -13.48 -7.60
C ARG A 76 13.68 -14.75 -7.58
N ASP A 77 13.75 -15.51 -6.48
CA ASP A 77 13.03 -16.79 -6.36
C ASP A 77 11.52 -16.56 -6.29
N PHE A 78 11.09 -15.52 -5.59
CA PHE A 78 9.69 -15.12 -5.53
C PHE A 78 9.14 -14.77 -6.92
N PHE A 79 9.84 -13.96 -7.72
CA PHE A 79 9.42 -13.60 -9.07
C PHE A 79 9.45 -14.80 -10.00
N ALA A 80 10.43 -15.69 -9.87
CA ALA A 80 10.50 -16.92 -10.66
C ALA A 80 9.28 -17.82 -10.41
N GLN A 81 8.81 -17.93 -9.16
CA GLN A 81 7.59 -18.68 -8.85
C GLN A 81 6.33 -18.03 -9.44
N ILE A 82 6.19 -16.71 -9.35
CA ILE A 82 5.06 -15.99 -9.96
C ILE A 82 5.04 -16.21 -11.47
N VAL A 83 6.18 -16.08 -12.14
CA VAL A 83 6.27 -16.29 -13.59
C VAL A 83 5.98 -17.73 -13.97
N LYS A 84 6.43 -18.70 -13.17
CA LYS A 84 6.15 -20.13 -13.38
C LYS A 84 4.65 -20.43 -13.34
N VAL A 85 3.91 -19.79 -12.44
CA VAL A 85 2.46 -20.04 -12.25
C VAL A 85 1.61 -19.24 -13.24
N TYR A 86 1.94 -17.97 -13.45
CA TYR A 86 1.08 -17.01 -14.16
C TYR A 86 1.64 -16.56 -15.52
N GLY A 87 2.82 -17.04 -15.91
CA GLY A 87 3.43 -16.72 -17.20
C GLY A 87 3.62 -15.23 -17.44
N THR A 88 3.27 -14.77 -18.64
CA THR A 88 3.38 -13.35 -19.04
C THR A 88 2.53 -12.43 -18.16
N GLY A 89 1.35 -12.87 -17.71
CA GLY A 89 0.52 -12.11 -16.77
C GLY A 89 1.26 -11.82 -15.46
N GLY A 90 1.98 -12.81 -14.93
CA GLY A 90 2.84 -12.65 -13.76
C GLY A 90 3.97 -11.65 -13.99
N MET A 91 4.61 -11.68 -15.17
CA MET A 91 5.67 -10.70 -15.52
C MET A 91 5.14 -9.26 -15.53
N VAL A 92 3.97 -9.04 -16.11
CA VAL A 92 3.32 -7.71 -16.13
C VAL A 92 3.02 -7.23 -14.71
N CYS A 93 2.47 -8.11 -13.86
CA CYS A 93 2.20 -7.77 -12.46
C CYS A 93 3.46 -7.42 -11.67
N ILE A 94 4.55 -8.17 -11.86
CA ILE A 94 5.85 -7.88 -11.24
C ILE A 94 6.38 -6.53 -11.71
N ALA A 95 6.38 -6.26 -13.02
CA ALA A 95 6.87 -5.00 -13.57
C ALA A 95 6.06 -3.81 -13.04
N TRP A 96 4.74 -3.96 -12.97
CA TRP A 96 3.86 -2.93 -12.41
C TRP A 96 4.10 -2.72 -10.91
N ALA A 97 4.27 -3.77 -10.12
CA ALA A 97 4.57 -3.68 -8.69
C ALA A 97 5.92 -2.99 -8.43
N LEU A 98 6.93 -3.28 -9.24
CA LEU A 98 8.22 -2.58 -9.18
C LEU A 98 8.06 -1.10 -9.55
N ALA A 99 7.24 -0.78 -10.56
CA ALA A 99 6.92 0.62 -10.90
C ALA A 99 6.20 1.33 -9.75
N ALA A 100 5.33 0.64 -8.99
CA ALA A 100 4.63 1.21 -7.85
C ALA A 100 5.58 1.66 -6.72
N ILE A 101 6.73 1.01 -6.54
CA ILE A 101 7.79 1.44 -5.60
C ILE A 101 8.35 2.83 -5.98
N PHE A 102 8.28 3.20 -7.25
CA PHE A 102 8.75 4.49 -7.78
C PHE A 102 7.61 5.40 -8.23
N ARG A 103 6.40 5.17 -7.67
CA ARG A 103 5.20 5.87 -8.10
C ARG A 103 5.32 7.39 -8.00
N ASP A 104 5.93 7.93 -6.95
CA ASP A 104 6.13 9.36 -6.76
C ASP A 104 6.95 9.99 -7.91
N ILE A 105 8.01 9.32 -8.35
CA ILE A 105 8.85 9.75 -9.47
C ILE A 105 8.05 9.68 -10.78
N ILE A 106 7.37 8.56 -11.04
CA ILE A 106 6.57 8.36 -12.25
C ILE A 106 5.44 9.38 -12.30
N PHE A 107 4.70 9.54 -11.19
CA PHE A 107 3.62 10.50 -11.10
C PHE A 107 4.12 11.95 -11.20
N GLY A 108 5.25 12.26 -10.60
CA GLY A 108 5.90 13.56 -10.72
C GLY A 108 6.20 13.94 -12.17
N ARG A 109 6.60 12.95 -12.99
CA ARG A 109 6.99 13.14 -14.41
C ARG A 109 5.81 13.15 -15.36
N PHE A 110 4.87 12.21 -15.20
CA PHE A 110 3.79 11.96 -16.18
C PHE A 110 2.43 12.50 -15.74
N LYS A 111 2.27 12.86 -14.44
CA LYS A 111 1.02 13.32 -13.83
C LYS A 111 -0.09 12.26 -13.80
N TYR A 112 0.25 11.01 -13.99
CA TYR A 112 -0.63 9.86 -13.77
C TYR A 112 0.19 8.63 -13.34
N PHE A 113 -0.50 7.64 -12.79
CA PHE A 113 0.05 6.30 -12.56
C PHE A 113 -1.01 5.26 -12.99
N PRO A 114 -0.64 4.28 -13.82
CA PRO A 114 -1.62 3.33 -14.35
C PRO A 114 -2.14 2.39 -13.27
N MET A 115 -3.43 2.13 -13.28
CA MET A 115 -4.06 1.05 -12.52
C MET A 115 -3.79 -0.28 -13.21
N LEU A 116 -3.55 -1.34 -12.42
CA LEU A 116 -3.43 -2.70 -12.93
C LEU A 116 -4.77 -3.43 -12.76
N ASN A 117 -5.44 -3.74 -13.87
CA ASN A 117 -6.67 -4.52 -13.84
C ASN A 117 -6.41 -6.00 -14.14
N LEU A 118 -6.73 -6.87 -13.18
CA LEU A 118 -6.66 -8.33 -13.35
C LEU A 118 -8.02 -8.84 -13.82
N PHE A 119 -8.15 -9.03 -15.12
CA PHE A 119 -9.37 -9.55 -15.75
C PHE A 119 -9.23 -11.04 -16.11
N GLY A 120 -10.31 -11.82 -15.95
CA GLY A 120 -10.34 -13.24 -16.33
C GLY A 120 -11.48 -14.02 -15.67
N ARG A 121 -11.60 -15.30 -16.03
CA ARG A 121 -12.66 -16.19 -15.52
C ARG A 121 -12.60 -16.34 -14.01
N LYS A 122 -13.75 -16.64 -13.38
CA LYS A 122 -13.81 -17.02 -11.97
C LYS A 122 -12.90 -18.24 -11.73
N GLY A 123 -12.14 -18.23 -10.63
CA GLY A 123 -11.22 -19.33 -10.29
C GLY A 123 -9.88 -19.33 -11.05
N SER A 124 -9.57 -18.29 -11.86
CA SER A 124 -8.27 -18.21 -12.59
C SER A 124 -7.10 -17.72 -11.74
N GLY A 125 -7.26 -17.56 -10.42
CA GLY A 125 -6.18 -17.17 -9.50
C GLY A 125 -5.87 -15.67 -9.46
N LYS A 126 -6.75 -14.78 -9.96
CA LYS A 126 -6.51 -13.31 -9.96
C LYS A 126 -6.27 -12.75 -8.57
N THR A 127 -7.14 -13.06 -7.63
CA THR A 127 -7.02 -12.59 -6.24
C THR A 127 -5.76 -13.15 -5.58
N GLU A 128 -5.41 -14.40 -5.86
CA GLU A 128 -4.19 -15.00 -5.35
C GLU A 128 -2.92 -14.35 -5.95
N LEU A 129 -2.95 -14.00 -7.24
CA LEU A 129 -1.86 -13.24 -7.86
C LEU A 129 -1.74 -11.84 -7.23
N ALA A 130 -2.84 -11.14 -7.05
CA ALA A 130 -2.86 -9.83 -6.39
C ALA A 130 -2.31 -9.91 -4.96
N ARG A 131 -2.73 -10.91 -4.17
CA ARG A 131 -2.20 -11.18 -2.83
C ARG A 131 -0.71 -11.50 -2.86
N ALA A 132 -0.28 -12.38 -3.76
CA ALA A 132 1.13 -12.72 -3.90
C ALA A 132 1.98 -11.47 -4.19
N ILE A 133 1.57 -10.62 -5.12
CA ILE A 133 2.27 -9.36 -5.40
C ILE A 133 2.25 -8.42 -4.19
N SER A 134 1.12 -8.31 -3.48
CA SER A 134 1.03 -7.43 -2.31
C SER A 134 1.86 -7.92 -1.12
N SER A 135 2.22 -9.20 -1.08
CA SER A 135 3.10 -9.73 -0.02
C SER A 135 4.52 -9.14 -0.03
N MET A 136 4.88 -8.39 -1.06
CA MET A 136 6.08 -7.55 -1.04
C MET A 136 6.00 -6.40 -0.01
N PHE A 137 4.80 -6.03 0.41
CA PHE A 137 4.55 -4.88 1.29
C PHE A 137 3.77 -5.26 2.54
N PHE A 138 2.95 -6.31 2.48
CA PHE A 138 1.99 -6.66 3.53
C PHE A 138 2.20 -8.08 4.04
N VAL A 139 2.04 -8.27 5.33
CA VAL A 139 1.95 -9.61 5.92
C VAL A 139 0.58 -10.20 5.60
N LEU A 140 0.59 -11.41 5.04
CA LEU A 140 -0.64 -12.15 4.72
C LEU A 140 -1.24 -12.80 5.99
N PRO A 141 -2.58 -12.94 6.04
CA PRO A 141 -3.52 -12.57 4.99
C PRO A 141 -3.92 -11.10 5.06
N SER A 142 -3.56 -10.30 4.06
CA SER A 142 -4.20 -9.00 3.87
C SER A 142 -5.55 -9.23 3.18
N THR A 143 -6.61 -8.67 3.74
CA THR A 143 -7.92 -8.74 3.10
C THR A 143 -8.00 -7.65 2.03
N PRO A 144 -8.25 -8.00 0.76
CA PRO A 144 -8.49 -7.01 -0.27
C PRO A 144 -9.69 -6.12 0.11
N CYS A 145 -9.62 -4.87 -0.28
CA CYS A 145 -10.71 -3.93 -0.03
C CYS A 145 -11.81 -4.18 -1.05
N SER A 146 -13.01 -4.55 -0.59
CA SER A 146 -14.14 -4.77 -1.51
C SER A 146 -14.63 -3.46 -2.10
N CYS A 147 -14.68 -3.38 -3.43
CA CYS A 147 -15.26 -2.24 -4.14
C CYS A 147 -16.73 -2.02 -3.80
N ALA A 148 -17.48 -3.09 -3.53
CA ALA A 148 -18.90 -3.03 -3.24
C ALA A 148 -19.20 -2.72 -1.77
N ASN A 149 -18.45 -3.31 -0.83
CA ASN A 149 -18.82 -3.35 0.59
C ASN A 149 -18.00 -2.37 1.46
N THR A 150 -16.80 -1.96 1.03
CA THR A 150 -16.01 -1.00 1.79
C THR A 150 -16.52 0.43 1.58
N SER A 151 -16.60 1.22 2.63
CA SER A 151 -17.02 2.61 2.51
C SER A 151 -15.99 3.46 1.75
N ILE A 152 -16.46 4.46 0.99
CA ILE A 152 -15.61 5.36 0.21
C ILE A 152 -14.54 6.07 1.09
N PRO A 153 -14.85 6.56 2.30
CA PRO A 153 -13.84 7.15 3.17
C PRO A 153 -12.72 6.18 3.55
N VAL A 154 -13.03 4.91 3.82
CA VAL A 154 -12.04 3.88 4.18
C VAL A 154 -11.16 3.54 2.97
N ILE A 155 -11.73 3.46 1.77
CA ILE A 155 -10.92 3.28 0.54
C ILE A 155 -9.94 4.45 0.40
N GLY A 156 -10.41 5.69 0.53
CA GLY A 156 -9.57 6.89 0.44
C GLY A 156 -8.47 6.91 1.49
N TYR A 157 -8.80 6.55 2.74
CA TYR A 157 -7.85 6.44 3.84
C TYR A 157 -6.71 5.46 3.47
N ASN A 158 -7.04 4.23 3.12
CA ASN A 158 -6.05 3.21 2.80
C ASN A 158 -5.15 3.61 1.61
N LEU A 159 -5.72 4.26 0.58
CA LEU A 159 -4.98 4.72 -0.60
C LEU A 159 -3.97 5.83 -0.30
N SER A 160 -4.15 6.58 0.78
CA SER A 160 -3.30 7.70 1.18
C SER A 160 -2.29 7.35 2.27
N HIS A 161 -2.47 6.23 3.00
CA HIS A 161 -1.69 5.91 4.19
C HIS A 161 -0.40 5.12 3.92
N ALA A 162 -0.17 4.70 2.68
CA ALA A 162 1.11 4.11 2.28
C ALA A 162 1.59 4.70 0.95
N ARG A 163 2.77 5.30 0.93
CA ARG A 163 3.39 5.87 -0.28
C ARG A 163 4.24 4.83 -0.99
N ASN A 164 4.22 4.87 -2.32
CA ASN A 164 5.01 3.97 -3.17
C ASN A 164 4.81 2.50 -2.82
N SER A 165 3.57 2.13 -2.59
CA SER A 165 3.08 0.81 -2.26
C SER A 165 2.00 0.39 -3.25
N ILE A 166 1.37 -0.75 -3.02
CA ILE A 166 0.22 -1.21 -3.80
C ILE A 166 -1.00 -1.36 -2.91
N PHE A 167 -2.18 -1.19 -3.49
CA PHE A 167 -3.45 -1.35 -2.83
C PHE A 167 -4.39 -2.18 -3.69
N ILE A 168 -5.07 -3.18 -3.11
CA ILE A 168 -5.94 -4.09 -3.84
C ILE A 168 -7.39 -3.68 -3.64
N LEU A 169 -8.08 -3.39 -4.74
CA LEU A 169 -9.52 -3.30 -4.81
C LEU A 169 -10.06 -4.57 -5.49
N ASP A 170 -10.90 -5.32 -4.78
CA ASP A 170 -11.51 -6.56 -5.27
C ASP A 170 -13.02 -6.38 -5.49
N GLU A 171 -13.64 -7.36 -6.13
CA GLU A 171 -15.10 -7.39 -6.40
C GLU A 171 -15.59 -6.20 -7.24
N PHE A 172 -14.83 -5.85 -8.29
CA PHE A 172 -15.34 -4.91 -9.28
C PHE A 172 -16.44 -5.55 -10.12
N THR A 173 -17.65 -5.00 -10.06
CA THR A 173 -18.82 -5.46 -10.82
C THR A 173 -19.42 -4.31 -11.60
N ASN A 174 -20.18 -4.63 -12.68
CA ASN A 174 -20.78 -3.62 -13.56
C ASN A 174 -21.97 -2.87 -12.93
N ASP A 175 -22.47 -3.35 -11.79
CA ASP A 175 -23.59 -2.80 -11.03
C ASP A 175 -23.17 -1.93 -9.84
N LEU A 176 -21.87 -1.59 -9.76
CA LEU A 176 -21.40 -0.64 -8.77
C LEU A 176 -22.09 0.72 -8.91
N MET A 177 -22.42 1.32 -7.75
CA MET A 177 -23.00 2.67 -7.73
C MET A 177 -22.08 3.67 -8.46
N PRO A 178 -22.63 4.63 -9.22
CA PRO A 178 -21.86 5.62 -9.97
C PRO A 178 -20.77 6.33 -9.14
N GLN A 179 -21.07 6.68 -7.90
CA GLN A 179 -20.12 7.32 -6.97
C GLN A 179 -18.88 6.46 -6.70
N ARG A 180 -19.00 5.13 -6.73
CA ARG A 180 -17.87 4.20 -6.57
C ARG A 180 -17.03 4.12 -7.84
N ILE A 181 -17.70 4.18 -9.01
CA ILE A 181 -17.01 4.22 -10.30
C ILE A 181 -16.20 5.51 -10.44
N ASP A 182 -16.71 6.64 -9.94
CA ASP A 182 -16.01 7.92 -10.00
C ASP A 182 -14.68 7.92 -9.21
N ILE A 183 -14.55 7.09 -8.17
CA ILE A 183 -13.26 6.91 -7.50
C ILE A 183 -12.19 6.46 -8.49
N PHE A 184 -12.49 5.48 -9.34
CA PHE A 184 -11.52 4.95 -10.30
C PHE A 184 -11.01 6.00 -11.29
N LYS A 185 -11.86 6.96 -11.67
CA LYS A 185 -11.44 8.09 -12.51
C LYS A 185 -10.42 8.97 -11.79
N GLY A 186 -10.63 9.19 -10.49
CA GLY A 186 -9.72 9.96 -9.64
C GLY A 186 -8.38 9.26 -9.39
N LEU A 187 -8.38 7.93 -9.29
CA LEU A 187 -7.16 7.13 -9.02
C LEU A 187 -6.07 7.36 -10.07
N TRP A 188 -6.46 7.43 -11.33
CA TRP A 188 -5.53 7.71 -12.42
C TRP A 188 -4.83 9.06 -12.26
N GLY A 189 -5.58 10.10 -11.89
CA GLY A 189 -5.09 11.46 -11.63
C GLY A 189 -4.50 11.69 -10.26
N GLY A 190 -4.39 10.64 -9.44
CA GLY A 190 -3.76 10.74 -8.11
C GLY A 190 -4.65 11.33 -7.02
N THR A 191 -5.97 11.41 -7.23
CA THR A 191 -6.93 11.94 -6.26
C THR A 191 -7.95 10.87 -5.87
N ALA A 192 -7.99 10.48 -4.60
CA ALA A 192 -8.98 9.53 -4.11
C ALA A 192 -10.32 10.23 -3.83
N ARG A 193 -10.29 11.41 -3.22
CA ARG A 193 -11.48 12.17 -2.81
C ARG A 193 -11.11 13.61 -2.48
N SER A 194 -12.07 14.53 -2.69
CA SER A 194 -12.03 15.87 -2.10
C SER A 194 -13.20 16.00 -1.11
N LYS A 195 -12.95 16.61 0.04
CA LYS A 195 -13.96 16.92 1.07
C LYS A 195 -13.79 18.35 1.56
N MET A 196 -14.86 18.90 2.12
CA MET A 196 -14.79 20.14 2.90
C MET A 196 -14.56 19.78 4.37
N GLU A 197 -13.61 20.43 5.01
CA GLU A 197 -13.33 20.33 6.43
C GLU A 197 -13.12 21.75 6.96
N ASP A 198 -13.95 22.16 7.89
CA ASP A 198 -13.95 23.52 8.46
C ASP A 198 -13.99 24.64 7.39
N GLY A 199 -14.74 24.42 6.31
CA GLY A 199 -14.85 25.38 5.20
C GLY A 199 -13.67 25.38 4.22
N ILE A 200 -12.69 24.51 4.41
CA ILE A 200 -11.49 24.38 3.57
C ILE A 200 -11.61 23.12 2.70
N PRO A 201 -11.41 23.20 1.38
CA PRO A 201 -11.37 22.00 0.53
C PRO A 201 -10.09 21.21 0.78
N ILE A 202 -10.24 19.97 1.26
CA ILE A 202 -9.14 19.02 1.44
C ILE A 202 -9.23 17.94 0.38
N THR A 203 -8.13 17.71 -0.32
CA THR A 203 -7.98 16.64 -1.28
C THR A 203 -7.19 15.49 -0.66
N ILE A 204 -7.78 14.28 -0.65
CA ILE A 204 -7.11 13.07 -0.22
C ILE A 204 -6.34 12.52 -1.42
N PRO A 205 -5.01 12.53 -1.40
CA PRO A 205 -4.21 12.04 -2.51
C PRO A 205 -4.20 10.52 -2.57
N VAL A 206 -4.02 9.96 -3.76
CA VAL A 206 -3.64 8.56 -3.96
C VAL A 206 -2.14 8.48 -4.00
N THR A 207 -1.56 7.79 -3.05
CA THR A 207 -0.09 7.64 -2.92
C THR A 207 0.39 6.22 -3.19
N SER A 208 -0.53 5.26 -3.26
CA SER A 208 -0.29 3.86 -3.64
C SER A 208 -0.62 3.60 -5.12
N GLY A 209 -0.02 2.55 -5.72
CA GLY A 209 -0.53 1.94 -6.94
C GLY A 209 -1.79 1.12 -6.65
N VAL A 210 -2.73 1.00 -7.59
CA VAL A 210 -3.99 0.25 -7.48
C VAL A 210 -4.11 -0.75 -8.60
#